data_ede824df44bd349f3cf085197fdaaeed
#
_entry.id   ede824df44bd349f3cf085197fdaaeed
#
_cell.length_a   1.000
_cell.length_b   1.000
_cell.length_c   1.000
_cell.angle_alpha   90.00
_cell.angle_beta   90.00
_cell.angle_gamma   90.00
#
_symmetry.space_group_name_H-M   'P 1'
#
loop_
_entity.id
_entity.type
_entity.pdbx_description
1 polymer ?
#
loop_
_entity_poly.entity_id
_entity_poly.type
_entity_poly.pdbx_seq_one_letter_code
_entity_poly.pdbx_strand_id
1 'polypeptide(L)'
;RQAEKQRREEKMLDDYSFEVFWRDEITARVAVKGSRVHISRYCIHPLKQLFAGEYMTRYQLNRILELRCFEKGRADIPQILDRLGLNEYNPQELIRKTHGVSHNDYIWFRFPGEKLTAKDVLVR
;
A
#
# COMPACT_ATOMS: atom_id res chain seq x y z
N ARG A 1 9.86 26.97 12.71
CA ARG A 1 9.94 26.63 11.71
C ARG A 1 10.25 25.31 11.06
N GLN A 2 11.48 24.98 10.65
CA GLN A 2 11.71 23.67 10.04
C GLN A 2 11.43 22.52 10.99
N ALA A 3 11.76 22.68 12.27
CA ALA A 3 11.50 21.65 13.28
C ALA A 3 10.00 21.42 13.50
N GLU A 4 9.21 22.50 13.45
CA GLU A 4 7.76 22.39 13.57
C GLU A 4 7.14 21.75 12.33
N LYS A 5 7.67 22.08 11.16
CA LYS A 5 7.23 21.49 9.90
C LYS A 5 7.54 19.99 9.86
N GLN A 6 8.73 19.60 10.34
CA GLN A 6 9.09 18.19 10.46
C GLN A 6 8.19 17.45 11.44
N ARG A 7 7.85 18.08 12.58
CA ARG A 7 6.92 17.49 13.54
C ARG A 7 5.53 17.31 12.96
N ARG A 8 5.07 18.25 12.14
CA ARG A 8 3.78 18.12 11.44
C ARG A 8 3.81 17.00 10.44
N GLU A 9 4.88 16.87 9.68
CA GLU A 9 5.04 15.80 8.71
C GLU A 9 5.10 14.45 9.41
N GLU A 10 5.82 14.33 10.52
CA GLU A 10 5.87 13.11 11.32
C GLU A 10 4.51 12.77 11.94
N LYS A 11 3.74 13.77 12.39
CA LYS A 11 2.39 13.57 12.90
C LYS A 11 1.39 13.20 11.82
N MET A 12 1.66 13.61 10.57
CA MET A 12 0.82 13.25 9.43
C MET A 12 1.17 11.87 8.86
N LEU A 13 2.28 11.27 9.33
CA LEU A 13 2.64 9.90 8.99
C LEU A 13 1.94 8.95 9.96
N ASP A 14 0.65 8.78 9.74
CA ASP A 14 -0.16 7.89 10.58
C ASP A 14 0.35 6.47 10.54
N ASP A 15 0.33 5.81 11.69
CA ASP A 15 0.56 4.38 11.76
C ASP A 15 -0.63 3.67 11.10
N TYR A 16 -0.33 2.66 10.31
CA TYR A 16 -1.39 1.89 9.67
C TYR A 16 -0.93 0.47 9.43
N SER A 17 -1.86 -0.37 9.09
CA SER A 17 -1.57 -1.77 8.80
C SER A 17 -2.50 -2.27 7.70
N PHE A 18 -2.08 -3.34 7.04
CA PHE A 18 -2.94 -4.00 6.07
C PHE A 18 -2.48 -5.44 5.89
N GLU A 19 -3.39 -6.24 5.33
CA GLU A 19 -3.11 -7.63 5.00
C GLU A 19 -2.89 -7.75 3.50
N VAL A 20 -1.94 -8.60 3.11
CA VAL A 20 -1.63 -8.88 1.71
C VAL A 20 -2.17 -10.27 1.38
N PHE A 21 -2.97 -10.35 0.33
CA PHE A 21 -3.58 -11.58 -0.13
C PHE A 21 -3.11 -11.93 -1.54
N TRP A 22 -2.98 -13.20 -1.80
CA TRP A 22 -2.91 -13.75 -3.16
C TRP A 22 -4.20 -14.53 -3.36
N ARG A 23 -5.10 -14.03 -4.21
CA ARG A 23 -6.48 -14.51 -4.29
C ARG A 23 -7.12 -14.45 -2.90
N ASP A 24 -7.54 -15.57 -2.32
CA ASP A 24 -8.13 -15.60 -0.97
C ASP A 24 -7.17 -16.11 0.11
N GLU A 25 -5.88 -16.25 -0.22
CA GLU A 25 -4.85 -16.72 0.70
C GLU A 25 -4.07 -15.53 1.26
N ILE A 26 -4.04 -15.39 2.58
CA ILE A 26 -3.21 -14.36 3.21
C ILE A 26 -1.74 -14.75 3.09
N THR A 27 -0.92 -13.85 2.53
CA THR A 27 0.51 -14.11 2.33
C THR A 27 1.39 -13.26 3.23
N ALA A 28 0.90 -12.12 3.70
CA ALA A 28 1.66 -11.25 4.58
C ALA A 28 0.75 -10.30 5.34
N ARG A 29 1.26 -9.78 6.44
CA ARG A 29 0.63 -8.68 7.18
C ARG A 29 1.67 -7.59 7.37
N VAL A 30 1.32 -6.36 7.05
CA VAL A 30 2.22 -5.22 7.10
C VAL A 30 1.77 -4.29 8.21
N ALA A 31 2.69 -3.93 9.11
CA ALA A 31 2.45 -2.96 10.16
C ALA A 31 3.43 -1.80 10.01
N VAL A 32 2.91 -0.61 9.82
CA VAL A 32 3.72 0.60 9.64
C VAL A 32 3.65 1.45 10.91
N LYS A 33 4.80 1.71 11.51
CA LYS A 33 4.91 2.54 12.72
C LYS A 33 5.99 3.60 12.50
N GLY A 34 5.56 4.87 12.34
CA GLY A 34 6.48 5.95 12.03
C GLY A 34 7.23 5.69 10.74
N SER A 35 8.56 5.68 10.79
CA SER A 35 9.41 5.42 9.64
C SER A 35 9.77 3.95 9.44
N ARG A 36 9.28 3.08 10.30
CA ARG A 36 9.63 1.65 10.28
C ARG A 36 8.45 0.80 9.86
N VAL A 37 8.75 -0.29 9.17
CA VAL A 37 7.74 -1.24 8.69
C VAL A 37 8.15 -2.65 9.12
N HIS A 38 7.21 -3.36 9.73
CA HIS A 38 7.38 -4.77 10.08
C HIS A 38 6.41 -5.59 9.23
N ILE A 39 6.93 -6.66 8.63
CA ILE A 39 6.16 -7.54 7.76
C ILE A 39 6.18 -8.95 8.32
N SER A 40 5.00 -9.47 8.62
CA SER A 40 4.82 -10.89 8.98
C SER A 40 4.54 -11.65 7.69
N ARG A 41 5.48 -12.47 7.26
CA ARG A 41 5.34 -13.26 6.03
C ARG A 41 4.80 -14.64 6.37
N TYR A 42 3.76 -15.05 5.68
CA TYR A 42 3.11 -16.33 5.90
C TYR A 42 3.41 -17.36 4.82
N CYS A 43 4.07 -16.96 3.74
CA CYS A 43 4.55 -17.87 2.71
C CYS A 43 5.81 -17.31 2.08
N ILE A 44 6.57 -18.17 1.39
CA ILE A 44 7.81 -17.79 0.70
C ILE A 44 7.71 -17.95 -0.83
N HIS A 45 6.53 -18.29 -1.33
CA HIS A 45 6.35 -18.53 -2.76
C HIS A 45 6.52 -17.23 -3.55
N PRO A 46 7.44 -17.17 -4.54
CA PRO A 46 7.78 -15.88 -5.18
C PRO A 46 6.63 -15.24 -5.95
N LEU A 47 5.67 -16.02 -6.42
CA LEU A 47 4.49 -15.47 -7.12
C LEU A 47 3.42 -14.96 -6.18
N LYS A 48 3.43 -15.39 -4.92
CA LYS A 48 2.41 -15.03 -3.93
C LYS A 48 2.93 -14.02 -2.91
N GLN A 49 4.24 -14.02 -2.65
CA GLN A 49 4.86 -13.17 -1.64
C GLN A 49 5.42 -11.91 -2.28
N LEU A 50 4.88 -10.77 -1.88
CA LEU A 50 5.31 -9.46 -2.38
C LEU A 50 6.62 -9.01 -1.75
N PHE A 51 6.92 -9.44 -0.53
CA PHE A 51 8.03 -8.91 0.27
C PHE A 51 9.17 -9.90 0.40
N ALA A 52 10.39 -9.40 0.19
CA ALA A 52 11.60 -10.22 0.31
C ALA A 52 12.12 -10.31 1.74
N GLY A 53 11.71 -9.41 2.64
CA GLY A 53 12.19 -9.36 4.01
C GLY A 53 11.09 -9.06 5.01
N GLU A 54 11.45 -9.04 6.30
CA GLU A 54 10.51 -8.79 7.39
C GLU A 54 10.54 -7.34 7.89
N TYR A 55 11.59 -6.59 7.54
CA TYR A 55 11.78 -5.22 7.99
C TYR A 55 12.16 -4.33 6.82
N MET A 56 11.62 -3.13 6.81
CA MET A 56 12.00 -2.12 5.83
C MET A 56 11.66 -0.73 6.36
N THR A 57 12.11 0.31 5.66
CA THR A 57 11.71 1.67 5.97
C THR A 57 10.38 1.98 5.30
N ARG A 58 9.70 3.01 5.83
CA ARG A 58 8.47 3.49 5.21
C ARG A 58 8.72 3.99 3.79
N TYR A 59 9.89 4.57 3.54
CA TYR A 59 10.28 5.00 2.20
C TYR A 59 10.34 3.81 1.22
N GLN A 60 10.96 2.71 1.65
CA GLN A 60 11.03 1.50 0.82
C GLN A 60 9.64 0.92 0.55
N LEU A 61 8.79 0.91 1.57
CA LEU A 61 7.40 0.45 1.40
C LEU A 61 6.66 1.33 0.40
N ASN A 62 6.77 2.65 0.52
CA ASN A 62 6.09 3.58 -0.39
C ASN A 62 6.53 3.36 -1.84
N ARG A 63 7.80 3.04 -2.07
CA ARG A 63 8.28 2.71 -3.42
C ARG A 63 7.61 1.45 -3.97
N ILE A 64 7.42 0.43 -3.13
CA ILE A 64 6.69 -0.78 -3.53
C ILE A 64 5.22 -0.44 -3.84
N LEU A 65 4.60 0.38 -3.00
CA LEU A 65 3.20 0.77 -3.20
C LEU A 65 3.00 1.57 -4.48
N GLU A 66 3.95 2.45 -4.82
CA GLU A 66 3.93 3.20 -6.08
C GLU A 66 3.92 2.27 -7.30
N LEU A 67 4.65 1.17 -7.23
CA LEU A 67 4.69 0.20 -8.32
C LEU A 67 3.38 -0.59 -8.43
N ARG A 68 2.58 -0.61 -7.39
CA ARG A 68 1.29 -1.32 -7.38
C ARG A 68 0.09 -0.41 -7.62
N CYS A 69 0.32 0.88 -7.76
CA CYS A 69 -0.74 1.83 -8.09
C CYS A 69 -0.28 2.69 -9.26
N PHE A 70 -0.53 3.96 -9.22
CA PHE A 70 -0.16 4.86 -10.31
C PHE A 70 1.16 5.56 -10.00
N GLU A 71 2.13 5.45 -10.90
CA GLU A 71 3.42 6.10 -10.73
C GLU A 71 3.28 7.61 -10.70
N LYS A 72 4.01 8.25 -9.81
CA LYS A 72 3.95 9.70 -9.61
C LYS A 72 4.27 10.48 -10.88
N GLY A 73 5.14 9.93 -11.74
CA GLY A 73 5.57 10.59 -12.97
C GLY A 73 4.60 10.49 -14.14
N ARG A 74 3.45 9.84 -14.00
CA ARG A 74 2.48 9.74 -15.09
C ARG A 74 1.86 11.09 -15.39
N ALA A 75 1.68 11.36 -16.68
CA ALA A 75 1.12 12.63 -17.14
C ALA A 75 -0.35 12.81 -16.71
N ASP A 76 -1.07 11.71 -16.49
CA ASP A 76 -2.49 11.73 -16.13
C ASP A 76 -2.76 11.66 -14.64
N ILE A 77 -1.75 11.84 -13.79
CA ILE A 77 -1.91 11.81 -12.32
C ILE A 77 -2.98 12.79 -11.83
N PRO A 78 -3.01 14.06 -12.27
CA PRO A 78 -4.05 14.98 -11.80
C PRO A 78 -5.47 14.47 -12.06
N GLN A 79 -5.72 13.87 -13.21
CA GLN A 79 -7.02 13.33 -13.56
C GLN A 79 -7.36 12.09 -12.71
N ILE A 80 -6.36 11.24 -12.44
CA ILE A 80 -6.52 10.06 -11.59
C ILE A 80 -6.86 10.48 -10.16
N LEU A 81 -6.14 11.46 -9.61
CA LEU A 81 -6.38 11.95 -8.26
C LEU A 81 -7.78 12.56 -8.13
N ASP A 82 -8.19 13.35 -9.11
CA ASP A 82 -9.52 13.96 -9.14
C ASP A 82 -10.61 12.88 -9.14
N ARG A 83 -10.46 11.86 -9.98
CA ARG A 83 -11.40 10.74 -10.07
C ARG A 83 -11.51 9.96 -8.76
N LEU A 84 -10.42 9.85 -8.02
CA LEU A 84 -10.37 9.13 -6.75
C LEU A 84 -10.74 10.01 -5.55
N GLY A 85 -10.94 11.31 -5.77
CA GLY A 85 -11.28 12.25 -4.71
C GLY A 85 -10.09 12.63 -3.83
N LEU A 86 -8.88 12.59 -4.39
CA LEU A 86 -7.66 12.91 -3.66
C LEU A 86 -7.10 14.26 -4.10
N ASN A 87 -6.60 15.05 -3.15
CA ASN A 87 -6.05 16.37 -3.42
C ASN A 87 -4.58 16.33 -3.80
N GLU A 88 -3.87 15.29 -3.41
CA GLU A 88 -2.43 15.17 -3.66
C GLU A 88 -2.05 13.71 -3.84
N TYR A 89 -0.85 13.51 -4.43
CA TYR A 89 -0.31 12.18 -4.62
C TYR A 89 0.19 11.61 -3.30
N ASN A 90 -0.41 10.50 -2.87
CA ASN A 90 -0.03 9.79 -1.65
C ASN A 90 -0.22 8.29 -1.88
N PRO A 91 0.88 7.51 -1.95
CA PRO A 91 0.77 6.06 -2.21
C PRO A 91 -0.12 5.33 -1.20
N GLN A 92 -0.08 5.74 0.08
CA GLN A 92 -0.89 5.13 1.12
C GLN A 92 -2.39 5.32 0.84
N GLU A 93 -2.80 6.52 0.45
CA GLU A 93 -4.20 6.79 0.11
C GLU A 93 -4.60 6.12 -1.20
N LEU A 94 -3.69 6.06 -2.17
CA LEU A 94 -3.96 5.40 -3.44
C LEU A 94 -4.22 3.91 -3.25
N ILE A 95 -3.42 3.21 -2.44
CA ILE A 95 -3.65 1.78 -2.22
C ILE A 95 -4.93 1.51 -1.44
N ARG A 96 -5.38 2.44 -0.60
CA ARG A 96 -6.67 2.32 0.09
C ARG A 96 -7.83 2.36 -0.90
N LYS A 97 -7.70 3.13 -1.97
CA LYS A 97 -8.71 3.22 -3.03
C LYS A 97 -8.64 2.06 -4.01
N THR A 98 -7.43 1.61 -4.35
CA THR A 98 -7.20 0.60 -5.38
C THR A 98 -6.99 -0.80 -4.82
N HIS A 99 -6.77 -0.94 -3.51
CA HIS A 99 -6.42 -2.19 -2.84
C HIS A 99 -5.16 -2.84 -3.41
N GLY A 100 -4.27 -2.04 -4.01
CA GLY A 100 -3.00 -2.50 -4.55
C GLY A 100 -3.13 -3.48 -5.72
N VAL A 101 -4.28 -3.52 -6.38
CA VAL A 101 -4.52 -4.45 -7.49
C VAL A 101 -3.66 -4.09 -8.70
N SER A 102 -3.07 -5.10 -9.31
CA SER A 102 -2.30 -4.98 -10.54
C SER A 102 -2.81 -5.99 -11.58
N HIS A 103 -2.67 -5.65 -12.86
CA HIS A 103 -3.04 -6.56 -13.94
C HIS A 103 -2.07 -7.74 -14.09
N ASN A 104 -0.91 -7.67 -13.44
CA ASN A 104 0.16 -8.65 -13.62
C ASN A 104 0.11 -9.82 -12.64
N ASP A 105 -0.70 -9.72 -11.58
CA ASP A 105 -0.77 -10.76 -10.55
C ASP A 105 -2.14 -10.77 -9.87
N TYR A 106 -2.30 -11.64 -8.87
CA TYR A 106 -3.53 -11.79 -8.09
C TYR A 106 -3.36 -11.28 -6.67
N ILE A 107 -2.37 -10.43 -6.42
CA ILE A 107 -2.10 -9.84 -5.10
C ILE A 107 -3.00 -8.62 -4.90
N TRP A 108 -3.56 -8.50 -3.70
CA TRP A 108 -4.35 -7.35 -3.30
C TRP A 108 -4.22 -7.12 -1.80
N PHE A 109 -4.63 -5.94 -1.34
CA PHE A 109 -4.50 -5.55 0.06
C PHE A 109 -5.87 -5.37 0.69
N ARG A 110 -6.00 -5.87 1.94
CA ARG A 110 -7.19 -5.66 2.74
C ARG A 110 -6.83 -4.83 3.95
N PHE A 111 -7.58 -3.77 4.21
CA PHE A 111 -7.34 -2.87 5.33
C PHE A 111 -8.20 -3.25 6.52
N PRO A 112 -7.81 -2.85 7.77
CA PRO A 112 -8.56 -3.21 8.97
C PRO A 112 -10.03 -2.78 8.85
N GLY A 113 -10.92 -3.69 9.26
CA GLY A 113 -12.36 -3.45 9.19
C GLY A 113 -13.03 -3.84 7.90
N GLU A 114 -12.26 -4.10 6.85
CA GLU A 114 -12.81 -4.55 5.57
C GLU A 114 -13.09 -6.04 5.59
N LYS A 115 -14.19 -6.44 4.95
CA LYS A 115 -14.61 -7.84 4.83
C LYS A 115 -14.58 -8.30 3.37
N LEU A 116 -13.65 -7.75 2.61
CA LEU A 116 -13.54 -8.03 1.18
C LEU A 116 -12.90 -9.39 0.93
N THR A 117 -13.27 -9.98 -0.20
CA THR A 117 -12.65 -11.22 -0.72
C THR A 117 -12.03 -10.93 -2.08
N ALA A 118 -11.27 -11.89 -2.61
CA ALA A 118 -10.67 -11.74 -3.94
C ALA A 118 -11.72 -11.45 -5.02
N LYS A 119 -12.89 -12.03 -4.91
CA LYS A 119 -14.01 -11.78 -5.82
C LYS A 119 -14.44 -10.32 -5.86
N ASP A 120 -14.38 -9.65 -4.72
CA ASP A 120 -14.82 -8.26 -4.62
C ASP A 120 -13.82 -7.29 -5.24
N VAL A 121 -12.54 -7.65 -5.23
CA VAL A 121 -11.44 -6.75 -5.56
C VAL A 121 -10.81 -7.11 -6.92
N LEU A 122 -10.61 -8.39 -7.18
CA LEU A 122 -9.97 -8.86 -8.43
C LEU A 122 -11.04 -9.07 -9.51
N VAL A 123 -11.56 -7.98 -10.04
CA VAL A 123 -12.55 -8.00 -11.11
C VAL A 123 -11.79 -8.07 -12.44
N ARG A 124 -11.72 -9.25 -13.01
CA ARG A 124 -11.03 -9.47 -14.28
C ARG A 124 -11.90 -10.26 -15.25
#